data_1c1f25a92286a3db99862356d2de6679
#
_entry.id   1c1f25a92286a3db99862356d2de6679
#
_cell.length_a   1.000
_cell.length_b   1.000
_cell.length_c   1.000
_cell.angle_alpha   90.00
_cell.angle_beta   90.00
_cell.angle_gamma   90.00
#
_symmetry.space_group_name_H-M   'P 1'
#
loop_
_entity.id
_entity.type
_entity.pdbx_description
1 polymer ?
#
loop_
_entity_poly.entity_id
_entity_poly.type
_entity_poly.pdbx_seq_one_letter_code
_entity_poly.pdbx_strand_id
1 'polypeptide(L)'
;GGQAKAMIVTQSREHALRYYFGIKAYLDAENYGDLRALVAFSGELTHEGETYTEADLNGFSETELPGRFDGFKPDGTPYPDTYQILIVAEKYQTGFDQPKLCAMYIDRKLAGLQAVQTLSRLNRTKAGKENTYILDFQNTMEDIQTAFRPFYEATSLEAMSDPNQVYELEGRLFKFG
;
A
#
# COMPACT_ATOMS: atom_id res chain seq x y z
N GLY A 1 -7.48 -10.89 16.53
CA GLY A 1 -6.82 -10.76 15.25
C GLY A 1 -7.26 -9.49 14.52
N GLY A 2 -6.88 -9.32 13.28
CA GLY A 2 -7.54 -8.33 12.39
C GLY A 2 -6.91 -6.94 12.30
N GLN A 3 -5.69 -6.74 12.77
CA GLN A 3 -5.01 -5.45 12.60
C GLN A 3 -4.13 -5.35 11.33
N ALA A 4 -3.83 -6.46 10.66
CA ALA A 4 -3.06 -6.46 9.43
C ALA A 4 -3.79 -5.72 8.31
N LYS A 5 -3.06 -4.90 7.57
CA LYS A 5 -3.56 -4.11 6.44
C LYS A 5 -2.89 -4.54 5.14
N ALA A 6 -3.64 -4.45 4.06
CA ALA A 6 -3.14 -4.69 2.71
C ALA A 6 -3.37 -3.45 1.84
N MET A 7 -2.45 -3.20 0.90
CA MET A 7 -2.59 -2.15 -0.10
C MET A 7 -2.54 -2.76 -1.50
N ILE A 8 -3.41 -2.29 -2.38
CA ILE A 8 -3.40 -2.64 -3.80
C ILE A 8 -3.05 -1.37 -4.57
N VAL A 9 -1.92 -1.38 -5.25
CA VAL A 9 -1.42 -0.24 -6.03
C VAL A 9 -1.75 -0.46 -7.50
N THR A 10 -2.61 0.37 -8.05
CA THR A 10 -3.14 0.21 -9.41
C THR A 10 -2.54 1.24 -10.37
N GLN A 11 -2.60 0.93 -11.66
CA GLN A 11 -2.03 1.78 -12.71
C GLN A 11 -2.88 3.03 -13.02
N SER A 12 -4.19 3.00 -12.73
CA SER A 12 -5.09 4.11 -13.00
C SER A 12 -6.28 4.14 -12.04
N ARG A 13 -6.98 5.27 -12.02
CA ARG A 13 -8.24 5.45 -11.27
C ARG A 13 -9.31 4.46 -11.71
N GLU A 14 -9.41 4.19 -13.00
CA GLU A 14 -10.36 3.22 -13.54
C GLU A 14 -10.05 1.79 -13.04
N HIS A 15 -8.76 1.40 -13.00
CA HIS A 15 -8.36 0.12 -12.42
C HIS A 15 -8.68 0.07 -10.93
N ALA A 16 -8.44 1.15 -10.18
CA ALA A 16 -8.79 1.20 -8.76
C ALA A 16 -10.30 1.00 -8.54
N LEU A 17 -11.13 1.62 -9.36
CA LEU A 17 -12.59 1.47 -9.30
C LEU A 17 -13.02 0.02 -9.60
N ARG A 18 -12.46 -0.59 -10.64
CA ARG A 18 -12.75 -2.00 -10.99
C ARG A 18 -12.32 -2.96 -9.88
N TYR A 19 -11.14 -2.79 -9.30
CA TYR A 19 -10.70 -3.55 -8.14
C TYR A 19 -11.64 -3.34 -6.95
N TYR A 20 -12.06 -2.11 -6.68
CA TYR A 20 -12.95 -1.80 -5.57
C TYR A 20 -14.28 -2.54 -5.67
N PHE A 21 -14.96 -2.47 -6.82
CA PHE A 21 -16.21 -3.17 -7.03
C PHE A 21 -16.02 -4.70 -7.04
N GLY A 22 -14.97 -5.20 -7.71
CA GLY A 22 -14.69 -6.63 -7.77
C GLY A 22 -14.38 -7.23 -6.39
N ILE A 23 -13.58 -6.55 -5.58
CA ILE A 23 -13.26 -7.00 -4.22
C ILE A 23 -14.49 -6.94 -3.34
N LYS A 24 -15.28 -5.88 -3.37
CA LYS A 24 -16.53 -5.82 -2.59
C LYS A 24 -17.47 -6.97 -2.95
N ALA A 25 -17.70 -7.18 -4.23
CA ALA A 25 -18.56 -8.28 -4.69
C ALA A 25 -18.04 -9.65 -4.25
N TYR A 26 -16.73 -9.87 -4.30
CA TYR A 26 -16.10 -11.09 -3.83
C TYR A 26 -16.24 -11.29 -2.31
N LEU A 27 -15.96 -10.25 -1.52
CA LEU A 27 -16.07 -10.31 -0.07
C LEU A 27 -17.51 -10.61 0.38
N ASP A 28 -18.49 -10.02 -0.31
CA ASP A 28 -19.92 -10.25 -0.05
C ASP A 28 -20.32 -11.68 -0.42
N ALA A 29 -19.89 -12.18 -1.60
CA ALA A 29 -20.19 -13.52 -2.07
C ALA A 29 -19.61 -14.62 -1.16
N GLU A 30 -18.41 -14.42 -0.65
CA GLU A 30 -17.71 -15.36 0.23
C GLU A 30 -18.04 -15.18 1.72
N ASN A 31 -18.93 -14.24 2.06
CA ASN A 31 -19.30 -13.90 3.43
C ASN A 31 -18.12 -13.49 4.33
N TYR A 32 -17.13 -12.79 3.79
CA TYR A 32 -16.01 -12.22 4.54
C TYR A 32 -16.41 -10.89 5.22
N GLY A 33 -17.45 -10.92 6.06
CA GLY A 33 -18.05 -9.73 6.69
C GLY A 33 -17.10 -8.89 7.55
N ASP A 34 -15.98 -9.47 8.00
CA ASP A 34 -14.96 -8.78 8.78
C ASP A 34 -13.93 -8.03 7.91
N LEU A 35 -13.92 -8.27 6.60
CA LEU A 35 -13.01 -7.62 5.67
C LEU A 35 -13.73 -6.51 4.90
N ARG A 36 -13.15 -5.32 4.93
CA ARG A 36 -13.68 -4.16 4.22
C ARG A 36 -12.58 -3.47 3.42
N ALA A 37 -12.96 -2.96 2.25
CA ALA A 37 -12.06 -2.25 1.35
C ALA A 37 -12.40 -0.76 1.28
N LEU A 38 -11.35 0.06 1.15
CA LEU A 38 -11.41 1.47 0.79
C LEU A 38 -10.75 1.68 -0.57
N VAL A 39 -11.17 2.73 -1.27
CA VAL A 39 -10.50 3.18 -2.50
C VAL A 39 -9.98 4.60 -2.31
N ALA A 40 -8.83 4.91 -2.91
CA ALA A 40 -8.20 6.22 -2.84
C ALA A 40 -7.69 6.66 -4.22
N PHE A 41 -8.25 7.76 -4.72
CA PHE A 41 -7.82 8.44 -5.94
C PHE A 41 -8.21 9.92 -5.85
N SER A 42 -7.63 10.76 -6.71
CA SER A 42 -7.93 12.20 -6.71
C SER A 42 -8.90 12.58 -7.81
N GLY A 43 -9.79 13.51 -7.49
CA GLY A 43 -10.77 14.06 -8.43
C GLY A 43 -11.94 13.11 -8.71
N GLU A 44 -12.61 13.36 -9.83
CA GLU A 44 -13.79 12.60 -10.27
C GLU A 44 -13.40 11.58 -11.36
N LEU A 45 -14.16 10.50 -11.45
CA LEU A 45 -14.03 9.48 -12.49
C LEU A 45 -15.41 9.10 -13.02
N THR A 46 -15.61 9.23 -14.32
CA THR A 46 -16.82 8.71 -14.99
C THR A 46 -16.56 7.28 -15.48
N HIS A 47 -17.41 6.34 -15.08
CA HIS A 47 -17.36 4.96 -15.48
C HIS A 47 -18.79 4.44 -15.72
N GLU A 48 -19.03 3.83 -16.87
CA GLU A 48 -20.36 3.30 -17.28
C GLU A 48 -21.49 4.34 -17.21
N GLY A 49 -21.16 5.63 -17.44
CA GLY A 49 -22.12 6.72 -17.42
C GLY A 49 -22.41 7.33 -16.05
N GLU A 50 -21.85 6.79 -15.00
CA GLU A 50 -21.90 7.34 -13.65
C GLU A 50 -20.59 7.99 -13.25
N THR A 51 -20.66 9.06 -12.45
CA THR A 51 -19.48 9.78 -11.94
C THR A 51 -19.30 9.49 -10.47
N TYR A 52 -18.07 9.12 -10.11
CA TYR A 52 -17.69 8.74 -8.77
C TYR A 52 -16.57 9.63 -8.22
N THR A 53 -16.67 9.97 -6.96
CA THR A 53 -15.57 10.50 -6.15
C THR A 53 -15.13 9.46 -5.11
N GLU A 54 -13.95 9.65 -4.54
CA GLU A 54 -13.50 8.84 -3.41
C GLU A 54 -14.49 8.88 -2.25
N ALA A 55 -15.04 10.07 -1.95
CA ALA A 55 -15.99 10.28 -0.87
C ALA A 55 -17.31 9.52 -1.09
N ASP A 56 -17.83 9.51 -2.33
CA ASP A 56 -19.06 8.78 -2.67
C ASP A 56 -18.89 7.27 -2.45
N LEU A 57 -17.75 6.72 -2.87
CA LEU A 57 -17.47 5.30 -2.79
C LEU A 57 -17.20 4.82 -1.36
N ASN A 58 -16.47 5.61 -0.57
CA ASN A 58 -16.12 5.27 0.79
C ASN A 58 -17.19 5.67 1.83
N GLY A 59 -18.08 6.61 1.50
CA GLY A 59 -19.14 7.11 2.37
C GLY A 59 -18.67 8.09 3.45
N PHE A 60 -17.48 8.70 3.27
CA PHE A 60 -16.93 9.72 4.16
C PHE A 60 -15.91 10.60 3.42
N SER A 61 -15.52 11.71 4.06
CA SER A 61 -14.58 12.68 3.47
C SER A 61 -13.19 12.07 3.24
N GLU A 62 -12.52 12.48 2.15
CA GLU A 62 -11.14 12.09 1.85
C GLU A 62 -10.15 12.37 2.99
N THR A 63 -10.40 13.43 3.77
CA THR A 63 -9.56 13.79 4.92
C THR A 63 -9.64 12.79 6.07
N GLU A 64 -10.74 12.03 6.16
CA GLU A 64 -10.92 11.00 7.17
C GLU A 64 -10.25 9.66 6.80
N LEU A 65 -9.96 9.44 5.50
CA LEU A 65 -9.52 8.15 5.01
C LEU A 65 -8.30 7.58 5.76
N PRO A 66 -7.22 8.35 6.02
CA PRO A 66 -6.07 7.82 6.76
C PRO A 66 -6.44 7.32 8.16
N GLY A 67 -7.25 8.08 8.90
CA GLY A 67 -7.72 7.69 10.23
C GLY A 67 -8.68 6.50 10.19
N ARG A 68 -9.61 6.47 9.23
CA ARG A 68 -10.53 5.34 9.00
C ARG A 68 -9.77 4.06 8.67
N PHE A 69 -8.75 4.16 7.80
CA PHE A 69 -7.90 3.02 7.48
C PHE A 69 -7.01 2.61 8.65
N ASP A 70 -6.49 3.54 9.46
CA ASP A 70 -5.77 3.19 10.69
C ASP A 70 -6.69 2.60 11.77
N GLY A 71 -7.95 3.04 11.82
CA GLY A 71 -8.96 2.62 12.78
C GLY A 71 -9.12 3.56 13.97
N PHE A 72 -8.44 4.74 13.97
CA PHE A 72 -8.50 5.71 15.06
C PHE A 72 -8.78 7.12 14.55
N LYS A 73 -9.59 7.85 15.31
CA LYS A 73 -9.84 9.28 15.12
C LYS A 73 -8.63 10.10 15.59
N PRO A 74 -8.55 11.38 15.22
CA PRO A 74 -7.47 12.28 15.67
C PRO A 74 -7.34 12.41 17.20
N ASP A 75 -8.43 12.22 17.92
CA ASP A 75 -8.46 12.24 19.38
C ASP A 75 -8.04 10.90 20.03
N GLY A 76 -7.66 9.91 19.21
CA GLY A 76 -7.26 8.58 19.65
C GLY A 76 -8.40 7.60 19.94
N THR A 77 -9.67 8.02 19.78
CA THR A 77 -10.80 7.09 19.92
C THR A 77 -10.94 6.18 18.69
N PRO A 78 -11.28 4.89 18.87
CA PRO A 78 -11.44 3.99 17.73
C PRO A 78 -12.67 4.35 16.88
N TYR A 79 -12.53 4.14 15.57
CA TYR A 79 -13.70 4.10 14.70
C TYR A 79 -14.48 2.80 14.91
N PRO A 80 -15.82 2.82 14.79
CA PRO A 80 -16.63 1.59 14.90
C PRO A 80 -16.36 0.60 13.77
N ASP A 81 -16.04 1.13 12.60
CA ASP A 81 -15.73 0.35 11.42
C ASP A 81 -14.21 0.21 11.22
N THR A 82 -13.79 -0.98 10.82
CA THR A 82 -12.39 -1.25 10.48
C THR A 82 -12.26 -1.67 9.03
N TYR A 83 -11.19 -1.21 8.38
CA TYR A 83 -10.90 -1.49 6.98
C TYR A 83 -9.55 -2.17 6.87
N GLN A 84 -9.45 -3.25 6.11
CA GLN A 84 -8.25 -4.06 5.99
C GLN A 84 -7.55 -3.86 4.66
N ILE A 85 -8.28 -3.45 3.62
CA ILE A 85 -7.78 -3.32 2.25
C ILE A 85 -7.90 -1.86 1.81
N LEU A 86 -6.81 -1.30 1.26
CA LEU A 86 -6.79 0.02 0.63
C LEU A 86 -6.34 -0.11 -0.81
N ILE A 87 -7.19 0.30 -1.74
CA ILE A 87 -6.92 0.30 -3.17
C ILE A 87 -6.56 1.72 -3.58
N VAL A 88 -5.38 1.91 -4.18
CA VAL A 88 -4.87 3.24 -4.50
C VAL A 88 -4.55 3.41 -5.99
N ALA A 89 -4.88 4.58 -6.52
CA ALA A 89 -4.42 5.04 -7.82
C ALA A 89 -3.75 6.42 -7.67
N GLU A 90 -2.43 6.47 -7.87
CA GLU A 90 -1.61 7.69 -7.82
C GLU A 90 -1.63 8.48 -6.49
N LYS A 91 -2.55 8.16 -5.60
CA LYS A 91 -2.69 8.74 -4.27
C LYS A 91 -1.89 7.95 -3.24
N TYR A 92 -1.42 8.63 -2.20
CA TYR A 92 -0.62 8.02 -1.13
C TYR A 92 0.73 7.40 -1.57
N GLN A 93 1.28 7.82 -2.69
CA GLN A 93 2.66 7.48 -3.07
C GLN A 93 3.69 8.20 -2.18
N THR A 94 3.29 9.33 -1.59
CA THR A 94 4.06 10.08 -0.59
C THR A 94 3.18 10.43 0.61
N GLY A 95 3.78 10.58 1.80
CA GLY A 95 3.09 11.12 2.99
C GLY A 95 2.11 10.19 3.70
N PHE A 96 1.90 8.95 3.23
CA PHE A 96 1.03 7.99 3.92
C PHE A 96 1.85 7.03 4.79
N ASP A 97 1.65 7.09 6.08
CA ASP A 97 2.31 6.22 7.06
C ASP A 97 1.31 5.26 7.69
N GLN A 98 1.50 3.95 7.44
CA GLN A 98 0.65 2.90 8.00
C GLN A 98 1.50 1.72 8.48
N PRO A 99 1.90 1.71 9.76
CA PRO A 99 2.73 0.64 10.32
C PRO A 99 2.09 -0.75 10.31
N LYS A 100 0.75 -0.82 10.23
CA LYS A 100 -0.01 -2.09 10.16
C LYS A 100 -0.01 -2.71 8.76
N LEU A 101 0.56 -2.03 7.76
CA LEU A 101 0.61 -2.52 6.40
C LEU A 101 1.55 -3.73 6.29
N CYS A 102 1.00 -4.91 6.03
CA CYS A 102 1.72 -6.18 5.97
C CYS A 102 1.79 -6.77 4.56
N ALA A 103 0.86 -6.39 3.68
CA ALA A 103 0.83 -6.90 2.31
C ALA A 103 0.65 -5.77 1.30
N MET A 104 1.31 -5.91 0.14
CA MET A 104 1.16 -5.00 -0.99
C MET A 104 1.02 -5.80 -2.28
N TYR A 105 0.00 -5.46 -3.05
CA TYR A 105 -0.28 -6.03 -4.38
C TYR A 105 -0.01 -4.92 -5.40
N ILE A 106 0.91 -5.17 -6.33
CA ILE A 106 1.37 -4.16 -7.30
C ILE A 106 0.82 -4.50 -8.67
N ASP A 107 -0.14 -3.73 -9.15
CA ASP A 107 -0.66 -3.81 -10.51
C ASP A 107 -0.38 -2.51 -11.27
N ARG A 108 0.89 -2.11 -11.27
CA ARG A 108 1.42 -1.02 -12.10
C ARG A 108 2.91 -1.16 -12.31
N LYS A 109 3.42 -0.61 -13.42
CA LYS A 109 4.87 -0.46 -13.59
C LYS A 109 5.42 0.54 -12.59
N LEU A 110 6.45 0.13 -11.88
CA LEU A 110 7.21 0.95 -10.94
C LEU A 110 8.63 1.14 -11.48
N ALA A 111 9.15 2.37 -11.43
CA ALA A 111 10.51 2.65 -11.85
C ALA A 111 11.18 3.70 -10.94
N GLY A 112 12.50 3.61 -10.82
CA GLY A 112 13.32 4.58 -10.10
C GLY A 112 12.78 4.93 -8.70
N LEU A 113 12.74 6.21 -8.39
CA LEU A 113 12.30 6.72 -7.09
C LEU A 113 10.89 6.27 -6.70
N GLN A 114 9.98 6.12 -7.68
CA GLN A 114 8.61 5.68 -7.42
C GLN A 114 8.55 4.27 -6.84
N ALA A 115 9.37 3.34 -7.33
CA ALA A 115 9.44 1.99 -6.78
C ALA A 115 9.88 2.03 -5.32
N VAL A 116 10.93 2.76 -5.02
CA VAL A 116 11.46 2.91 -3.66
C VAL A 116 10.42 3.53 -2.72
N GLN A 117 9.79 4.64 -3.14
CA GLN A 117 8.76 5.32 -2.34
C GLN A 117 7.52 4.44 -2.08
N THR A 118 7.14 3.62 -3.04
CA THR A 118 5.98 2.74 -2.89
C THR A 118 6.31 1.56 -1.97
N LEU A 119 7.39 0.84 -2.23
CA LEU A 119 7.71 -0.40 -1.52
C LEU A 119 8.24 -0.15 -0.11
N SER A 120 8.94 0.96 0.14
CA SER A 120 9.43 1.31 1.48
C SER A 120 8.31 1.50 2.53
N ARG A 121 7.06 1.65 2.11
CA ARG A 121 5.91 1.72 3.03
C ARG A 121 5.69 0.44 3.80
N LEU A 122 6.10 -0.71 3.26
CA LEU A 122 6.06 -1.97 3.99
C LEU A 122 7.12 -2.07 5.09
N ASN A 123 8.21 -1.31 5.01
CA ASN A 123 9.31 -1.36 5.97
C ASN A 123 9.06 -0.63 7.29
N ARG A 124 7.82 -0.22 7.56
CA ARG A 124 7.46 0.37 8.85
C ARG A 124 7.40 -0.70 9.92
N THR A 125 8.15 -0.50 10.99
CA THR A 125 8.18 -1.42 12.13
C THR A 125 6.95 -1.25 13.00
N LYS A 126 6.39 -2.36 13.45
CA LYS A 126 5.32 -2.42 14.45
C LYS A 126 5.44 -3.70 15.26
N ALA A 127 5.17 -3.62 16.55
CA ALA A 127 5.12 -4.81 17.40
C ALA A 127 4.10 -5.84 16.85
N GLY A 128 4.54 -7.09 16.69
CA GLY A 128 3.74 -8.18 16.11
C GLY A 128 3.70 -8.23 14.57
N LYS A 129 4.44 -7.35 13.88
CA LYS A 129 4.65 -7.42 12.44
C LYS A 129 5.98 -8.13 12.15
N GLU A 130 5.92 -9.42 11.91
CA GLU A 130 7.10 -10.25 11.68
C GLU A 130 7.44 -10.36 10.19
N ASN A 131 6.43 -10.41 9.32
CA ASN A 131 6.59 -10.60 7.89
C ASN A 131 5.81 -9.57 7.09
N THR A 132 6.33 -9.26 5.91
CA THR A 132 5.66 -8.47 4.88
C THR A 132 5.62 -9.23 3.57
N TYR A 133 4.57 -9.02 2.79
CA TYR A 133 4.33 -9.74 1.53
C TYR A 133 4.16 -8.74 0.41
N ILE A 134 4.84 -9.00 -0.71
CA ILE A 134 4.66 -8.27 -1.97
C ILE A 134 4.28 -9.29 -3.04
N LEU A 135 3.18 -9.03 -3.73
CA LEU A 135 2.82 -9.73 -4.94
C LEU A 135 2.78 -8.70 -6.08
N ASP A 136 3.69 -8.84 -7.01
CA ASP A 136 3.84 -7.91 -8.14
C ASP A 136 3.41 -8.60 -9.44
N PHE A 137 2.49 -7.97 -10.18
CA PHE A 137 1.94 -8.47 -11.43
C PHE A 137 2.56 -7.83 -12.67
N GLN A 138 3.32 -6.76 -12.50
CA GLN A 138 3.78 -5.91 -13.61
C GLN A 138 5.29 -5.78 -13.71
N ASN A 139 6.02 -5.98 -12.61
CA ASN A 139 7.45 -5.74 -12.56
C ASN A 139 8.20 -7.05 -12.31
N THR A 140 9.37 -7.19 -12.92
CA THR A 140 10.30 -8.28 -12.62
C THR A 140 11.15 -7.94 -11.41
N MET A 141 11.79 -8.93 -10.82
CA MET A 141 12.77 -8.72 -9.76
C MET A 141 13.89 -7.79 -10.22
N GLU A 142 14.32 -7.92 -11.48
CA GLU A 142 15.37 -7.08 -12.07
C GLU A 142 14.93 -5.61 -12.20
N ASP A 143 13.66 -5.34 -12.57
CA ASP A 143 13.10 -3.99 -12.60
C ASP A 143 13.21 -3.33 -11.22
N ILE A 144 12.81 -4.05 -10.19
CA ILE A 144 12.83 -3.58 -8.81
C ILE A 144 14.27 -3.36 -8.31
N GLN A 145 15.17 -4.32 -8.52
CA GLN A 145 16.58 -4.19 -8.16
C GLN A 145 17.23 -2.99 -8.84
N THR A 146 16.96 -2.79 -10.14
CA THR A 146 17.48 -1.64 -10.90
C THR A 146 16.98 -0.32 -10.32
N ALA A 147 15.71 -0.25 -9.93
CA ALA A 147 15.13 0.93 -9.30
C ALA A 147 15.77 1.26 -7.94
N PHE A 148 16.15 0.26 -7.17
CA PHE A 148 16.75 0.44 -5.85
C PHE A 148 18.27 0.70 -5.89
N ARG A 149 18.97 0.26 -6.93
CA ARG A 149 20.45 0.33 -7.04
C ARG A 149 21.03 1.72 -6.71
N PRO A 150 20.55 2.86 -7.25
CA PRO A 150 21.10 4.16 -6.94
C PRO A 150 21.05 4.54 -5.46
N PHE A 151 20.06 4.01 -4.73
CA PHE A 151 19.88 4.31 -3.31
C PHE A 151 20.80 3.47 -2.43
N TYR A 152 21.15 2.25 -2.84
CA TYR A 152 22.16 1.44 -2.16
C TYR A 152 23.57 2.00 -2.36
N GLU A 153 23.90 2.37 -3.59
CA GLU A 153 25.20 2.95 -3.92
C GLU A 153 25.44 4.25 -3.15
N ALA A 154 24.43 5.12 -3.05
CA ALA A 154 24.50 6.33 -2.25
C ALA A 154 24.69 6.05 -0.75
N THR A 155 23.94 5.08 -0.20
CA THR A 155 24.03 4.70 1.21
C THR A 155 25.38 4.04 1.53
N SER A 156 25.93 3.25 0.63
CA SER A 156 27.26 2.61 0.82
C SER A 156 28.40 3.61 0.79
N LEU A 157 28.26 4.71 0.06
CA LEU A 157 29.25 5.80 0.04
C LEU A 157 29.22 6.63 1.36
N GLU A 158 28.04 6.79 1.97
CA GLU A 158 27.90 7.45 3.29
C GLU A 158 28.30 6.53 4.45
N ALA A 159 28.08 5.20 4.30
CA ALA A 159 28.30 4.18 5.33
C ALA A 159 29.69 3.51 5.25
N MET A 160 30.71 4.13 4.65
CA MET A 160 32.09 3.61 4.67
C MET A 160 32.69 3.45 6.07
N SER A 161 31.94 3.65 7.14
CA SER A 161 32.34 3.42 8.53
C SER A 161 31.89 2.09 9.14
N ASP A 162 30.94 1.34 8.52
CA ASP A 162 30.56 0.02 9.03
C ASP A 162 30.17 -0.97 7.91
N PRO A 163 31.09 -1.86 7.49
CA PRO A 163 30.84 -2.88 6.48
C PRO A 163 29.71 -3.87 6.83
N ASN A 164 29.37 -4.04 8.11
CA ASN A 164 28.38 -5.05 8.53
C ASN A 164 26.94 -4.59 8.28
N GLN A 165 26.66 -3.31 8.21
CA GLN A 165 25.31 -2.80 7.92
C GLN A 165 24.86 -3.12 6.47
N VAL A 166 25.80 -3.20 5.53
CA VAL A 166 25.49 -3.56 4.12
C VAL A 166 25.01 -5.01 4.04
N TYR A 167 25.61 -5.92 4.78
CA TYR A 167 25.24 -7.35 4.81
C TYR A 167 23.87 -7.59 5.48
N GLU A 168 23.49 -6.77 6.46
CA GLU A 168 22.16 -6.86 7.07
C GLU A 168 21.05 -6.41 6.12
N LEU A 169 21.30 -5.38 5.30
CA LEU A 169 20.37 -4.90 4.27
C LEU A 169 20.24 -5.90 3.11
N GLU A 170 21.35 -6.45 2.62
CA GLU A 170 21.34 -7.55 1.65
C GLU A 170 20.58 -8.76 2.19
N GLY A 171 20.87 -9.20 3.41
CA GLY A 171 20.22 -10.34 4.04
C GLY A 171 18.71 -10.17 4.25
N ARG A 172 18.23 -8.94 4.38
CA ARG A 172 16.78 -8.63 4.45
C ARG A 172 16.09 -8.63 3.10
N LEU A 173 16.78 -8.25 2.03
CA LEU A 173 16.24 -8.26 0.66
C LEU A 173 16.24 -9.66 0.04
N PHE A 174 17.27 -10.47 0.30
CA PHE A 174 17.35 -11.85 -0.21
C PHE A 174 16.47 -12.85 0.58
N LYS A 175 15.84 -12.45 1.68
CA LYS A 175 14.80 -13.25 2.35
C LYS A 175 13.44 -13.24 1.64
N PHE A 176 13.33 -12.54 0.52
CA PHE A 176 12.14 -12.50 -0.34
C PHE A 176 12.26 -13.39 -1.60
N GLY A 177 13.17 -14.34 -1.60
CA GLY A 177 13.32 -15.37 -2.63
C GLY A 177 12.71 -16.71 -2.22
#